data_2b11f260043cef6739d84a462c67caf1
#
_entry.id   2b11f260043cef6739d84a462c67caf1
#
_cell.length_a   1.000
_cell.length_b   1.000
_cell.length_c   1.000
_cell.angle_alpha   90.00
_cell.angle_beta   90.00
_cell.angle_gamma   90.00
#
_symmetry.space_group_name_H-M   'P 1'
#
loop_
_entity.id
_entity.type
_entity.pdbx_description
1 polymer ?
#
loop_
_entity_poly.entity_id
_entity_poly.type
_entity_poly.pdbx_seq_one_letter_code
_entity_poly.pdbx_strand_id
1 'polypeptide(L)'
;MGLVVNTNIAALNSYRNLSVTDGQMNKSLEKLSSGFRINRAADDAAGLAISEGLRSQIGGLKVATRNTQDGISVVQTAEGALTETHSILQRMRDLSVQAANSGGLNDDAKGNIQSEIGQLKSELDRIATTTTFNGKKLLDGSFNASFQVGANAGETIAVNVASSMGVQGLGVQGVDVTAAAGAGASTGSTTIAAAASTASAATVDEISTGVAFSAAEFEQLNGTISYAGKSLDLGSVSYATTDNAAQKLAKLQAAADATFGTANVDVTSTTAGLVFTGVAPSASPTPQELADATVSFTGASGASVAIGAIDAAIKSVSTTRADLGAIQNRFDHTINNLNVAVENLTASESRIRDADMAKEMVQFTRNQILSQAGTAMLAQANQASQGILSLLR
;
A
#
# COMPACT_ATOMS: atom_id res chain seq x y z
N MET A 1 28.84 -20.19 76.74
CA MET A 1 28.65 -21.27 75.70
C MET A 1 29.55 -22.41 76.05
N GLY A 2 29.01 -23.63 76.24
CA GLY A 2 29.85 -24.79 76.60
C GLY A 2 30.80 -25.11 75.48
N LEU A 3 32.06 -25.34 75.79
CA LEU A 3 33.13 -25.72 74.89
C LEU A 3 32.98 -27.21 74.57
N VAL A 4 32.42 -27.53 73.37
CA VAL A 4 32.23 -28.91 72.87
C VAL A 4 33.36 -29.23 71.90
N VAL A 5 34.12 -30.26 72.15
CA VAL A 5 35.30 -30.62 71.39
C VAL A 5 34.96 -31.28 70.05
N ASN A 6 33.89 -32.09 69.99
CA ASN A 6 33.52 -32.82 68.75
C ASN A 6 32.79 -32.01 67.69
N THR A 7 32.18 -30.88 68.04
CA THR A 7 31.41 -30.05 67.08
C THR A 7 31.67 -28.57 67.35
N ASN A 8 32.41 -27.92 66.42
CA ASN A 8 32.69 -26.48 66.52
C ASN A 8 31.52 -25.67 65.94
N ILE A 9 30.53 -25.33 66.79
CA ILE A 9 29.34 -24.57 66.40
C ILE A 9 29.69 -23.13 65.92
N ALA A 10 30.75 -22.52 66.43
CA ALA A 10 31.20 -21.20 66.00
C ALA A 10 31.76 -21.25 64.56
N ALA A 11 32.52 -22.29 64.23
CA ALA A 11 33.02 -22.50 62.87
C ALA A 11 31.88 -22.82 61.87
N LEU A 12 30.88 -23.62 62.28
CA LEU A 12 29.71 -23.90 61.47
C LEU A 12 28.86 -22.68 61.20
N ASN A 13 28.65 -21.80 62.19
CA ASN A 13 27.95 -20.53 62.03
C ASN A 13 28.74 -19.56 61.09
N SER A 14 30.07 -19.47 61.29
CA SER A 14 30.92 -18.66 60.42
C SER A 14 30.92 -19.16 58.97
N TYR A 15 30.97 -20.47 58.78
CA TYR A 15 30.90 -21.10 57.46
C TYR A 15 29.54 -20.83 56.79
N ARG A 16 28.41 -20.96 57.49
CA ARG A 16 27.09 -20.68 56.98
C ARG A 16 26.97 -19.22 56.55
N ASN A 17 27.43 -18.27 57.40
CA ASN A 17 27.42 -16.86 57.07
C ASN A 17 28.30 -16.51 55.88
N LEU A 18 29.49 -17.13 55.78
CA LEU A 18 30.37 -16.98 54.63
C LEU A 18 29.71 -17.49 53.36
N SER A 19 29.09 -18.67 53.36
CA SER A 19 28.39 -19.25 52.20
C SER A 19 27.23 -18.36 51.74
N VAL A 20 26.45 -17.75 52.66
CA VAL A 20 25.41 -16.80 52.32
C VAL A 20 25.97 -15.52 51.68
N THR A 21 27.07 -14.99 52.26
CA THR A 21 27.75 -13.79 51.77
C THR A 21 28.34 -14.00 50.38
N ASP A 22 28.95 -15.13 50.13
CA ASP A 22 29.48 -15.51 48.79
C ASP A 22 28.35 -15.66 47.79
N GLY A 23 27.23 -16.26 48.17
CA GLY A 23 26.03 -16.32 47.31
C GLY A 23 25.46 -14.91 46.97
N GLN A 24 25.46 -13.97 47.93
CA GLN A 24 25.05 -12.58 47.70
C GLN A 24 26.03 -11.82 46.82
N MET A 25 27.35 -12.05 47.02
CA MET A 25 28.40 -11.45 46.20
C MET A 25 28.29 -11.88 44.75
N ASN A 26 28.08 -13.20 44.50
CA ASN A 26 27.86 -13.70 43.14
C ASN A 26 26.62 -13.12 42.45
N LYS A 27 25.52 -12.94 43.20
CA LYS A 27 24.31 -12.25 42.69
C LYS A 27 24.57 -10.79 42.35
N SER A 28 25.31 -10.06 43.20
CA SER A 28 25.69 -8.68 42.90
C SER A 28 26.60 -8.58 41.70
N LEU A 29 27.55 -9.52 41.51
CA LEU A 29 28.37 -9.63 40.31
C LEU A 29 27.54 -9.90 39.04
N GLU A 30 26.57 -10.79 39.10
CA GLU A 30 25.65 -11.08 38.01
C GLU A 30 24.88 -9.82 37.57
N LYS A 31 24.34 -9.06 38.54
CA LYS A 31 23.62 -7.80 38.28
C LYS A 31 24.52 -6.69 37.74
N LEU A 32 25.72 -6.54 38.28
CA LEU A 32 26.70 -5.55 37.83
C LEU A 32 27.18 -5.86 36.41
N SER A 33 27.36 -7.15 36.07
CA SER A 33 27.80 -7.58 34.74
C SER A 33 26.69 -7.42 33.70
N SER A 34 25.43 -7.71 34.05
CA SER A 34 24.29 -7.60 33.12
C SER A 34 23.71 -6.20 33.02
N GLY A 35 23.87 -5.36 34.07
CA GLY A 35 23.19 -4.08 34.22
C GLY A 35 21.72 -4.23 34.63
N PHE A 36 21.21 -5.44 34.82
CA PHE A 36 19.82 -5.70 35.19
C PHE A 36 19.64 -6.10 36.63
N ARG A 37 18.63 -5.57 37.29
CA ARG A 37 18.16 -5.96 38.61
C ARG A 37 17.51 -7.36 38.60
N ILE A 38 16.78 -7.67 37.51
CA ILE A 38 16.05 -8.91 37.31
C ILE A 38 16.72 -9.66 36.15
N ASN A 39 17.53 -10.69 36.48
CA ASN A 39 18.19 -11.53 35.49
C ASN A 39 17.46 -12.86 35.29
N ARG A 40 16.88 -13.40 36.38
CA ARG A 40 16.24 -14.70 36.39
C ARG A 40 14.81 -14.59 36.95
N ALA A 41 13.94 -15.52 36.57
CA ALA A 41 12.59 -15.59 37.10
C ALA A 41 12.57 -15.74 38.64
N ALA A 42 13.64 -16.31 39.22
CA ALA A 42 13.77 -16.45 40.66
C ALA A 42 14.06 -15.14 41.41
N ASP A 43 14.49 -14.07 40.71
CA ASP A 43 14.74 -12.77 41.30
C ASP A 43 13.44 -11.99 41.54
N ASP A 44 12.56 -11.98 40.51
CA ASP A 44 11.22 -11.38 40.56
C ASP A 44 10.41 -11.88 39.40
N ALA A 45 9.57 -12.89 39.61
CA ALA A 45 8.76 -13.50 38.55
C ALA A 45 7.69 -12.56 37.99
N ALA A 46 7.10 -11.71 38.83
CA ALA A 46 6.07 -10.75 38.43
C ALA A 46 6.70 -9.60 37.62
N GLY A 47 7.80 -9.03 38.11
CA GLY A 47 8.54 -7.99 37.42
C GLY A 47 9.11 -8.46 36.08
N LEU A 48 9.59 -9.71 36.00
CA LEU A 48 10.05 -10.29 34.75
C LEU A 48 8.90 -10.43 33.75
N ALA A 49 7.76 -10.98 34.15
CA ALA A 49 6.61 -11.15 33.26
C ALA A 49 6.11 -9.79 32.70
N ILE A 50 6.04 -8.77 33.54
CA ILE A 50 5.66 -7.41 33.11
C ILE A 50 6.71 -6.83 32.15
N SER A 51 8.01 -6.94 32.49
CA SER A 51 9.07 -6.38 31.65
C SER A 51 9.15 -7.06 30.28
N GLU A 52 8.98 -8.37 30.20
CA GLU A 52 8.93 -9.10 28.92
C GLU A 52 7.67 -8.73 28.11
N GLY A 53 6.52 -8.50 28.74
CA GLY A 53 5.33 -7.95 28.11
C GLY A 53 5.56 -6.55 27.51
N LEU A 54 6.18 -5.65 28.28
CA LEU A 54 6.55 -4.31 27.81
C LEU A 54 7.57 -4.39 26.66
N ARG A 55 8.55 -5.26 26.75
CA ARG A 55 9.57 -5.47 25.72
C ARG A 55 8.97 -5.97 24.42
N SER A 56 8.00 -6.88 24.50
CA SER A 56 7.24 -7.35 23.34
C SER A 56 6.47 -6.19 22.69
N GLN A 57 5.79 -5.36 23.48
CA GLN A 57 5.09 -4.16 22.98
C GLN A 57 6.05 -3.15 22.35
N ILE A 58 7.18 -2.84 22.99
CA ILE A 58 8.21 -1.96 22.44
C ILE A 58 8.72 -2.50 21.08
N GLY A 59 8.97 -3.81 21.01
CA GLY A 59 9.35 -4.48 19.76
C GLY A 59 8.30 -4.31 18.67
N GLY A 60 7.04 -4.55 18.99
CA GLY A 60 5.90 -4.36 18.09
C GLY A 60 5.75 -2.92 17.59
N LEU A 61 5.84 -1.93 18.50
CA LEU A 61 5.75 -0.50 18.16
C LEU A 61 6.90 -0.04 17.26
N LYS A 62 8.12 -0.53 17.48
CA LYS A 62 9.27 -0.25 16.60
C LYS A 62 9.07 -0.82 15.19
N VAL A 63 8.46 -1.99 15.06
CA VAL A 63 8.08 -2.55 13.76
C VAL A 63 6.97 -1.71 13.14
N ALA A 64 5.95 -1.33 13.91
CA ALA A 64 4.86 -0.46 13.46
C ALA A 64 5.36 0.89 12.93
N THR A 65 6.36 1.48 13.58
CA THR A 65 7.01 2.72 13.09
C THR A 65 7.64 2.51 11.70
N ARG A 66 8.35 1.40 11.47
CA ARG A 66 8.90 1.09 10.14
C ARG A 66 7.80 0.86 9.10
N ASN A 67 6.76 0.10 9.45
CA ASN A 67 5.62 -0.13 8.54
C ASN A 67 4.93 1.18 8.16
N THR A 68 4.85 2.13 9.10
CA THR A 68 4.28 3.46 8.86
C THR A 68 5.17 4.27 7.90
N GLN A 69 6.50 4.18 8.03
CA GLN A 69 7.45 4.78 7.09
C GLN A 69 7.35 4.18 5.69
N ASP A 70 7.16 2.86 5.60
CA ASP A 70 6.90 2.18 4.32
C ASP A 70 5.59 2.69 3.69
N GLY A 71 4.54 2.87 4.51
CA GLY A 71 3.28 3.47 4.07
C GLY A 71 3.45 4.89 3.50
N ILE A 72 4.25 5.73 4.16
CA ILE A 72 4.60 7.07 3.65
C ILE A 72 5.30 6.97 2.29
N SER A 73 6.25 6.05 2.14
CA SER A 73 6.99 5.87 0.89
C SER A 73 6.09 5.45 -0.27
N VAL A 74 5.09 4.59 0.00
CA VAL A 74 4.06 4.20 -0.98
C VAL A 74 3.23 5.42 -1.41
N VAL A 75 2.74 6.20 -0.44
CA VAL A 75 1.94 7.40 -0.70
C VAL A 75 2.73 8.43 -1.51
N GLN A 76 3.99 8.69 -1.16
CA GLN A 76 4.85 9.62 -1.88
C GLN A 76 5.13 9.17 -3.32
N THR A 77 5.31 7.85 -3.54
CA THR A 77 5.48 7.31 -4.90
C THR A 77 4.22 7.52 -5.74
N ALA A 78 3.04 7.27 -5.16
CA ALA A 78 1.78 7.50 -5.83
C ALA A 78 1.54 9.00 -6.10
N GLU A 79 1.83 9.87 -5.14
CA GLU A 79 1.67 11.32 -5.29
C GLU A 79 2.60 11.90 -6.36
N GLY A 80 3.84 11.44 -6.44
CA GLY A 80 4.77 11.82 -7.50
C GLY A 80 4.20 11.52 -8.89
N ALA A 81 3.68 10.30 -9.10
CA ALA A 81 3.05 9.92 -10.36
C ALA A 81 1.75 10.71 -10.64
N LEU A 82 0.94 10.99 -9.61
CA LEU A 82 -0.27 11.82 -9.75
C LEU A 82 0.05 13.28 -10.07
N THR A 83 1.19 13.78 -9.68
CA THR A 83 1.65 15.14 -10.06
C THR A 83 1.92 15.21 -11.56
N GLU A 84 2.57 14.19 -12.13
CA GLU A 84 2.78 14.11 -13.59
C GLU A 84 1.44 13.91 -14.32
N THR A 85 0.55 13.03 -13.81
CA THR A 85 -0.80 12.85 -14.35
C THR A 85 -1.56 14.19 -14.39
N HIS A 86 -1.47 14.98 -13.34
CA HIS A 86 -2.11 16.31 -13.26
C HIS A 86 -1.52 17.28 -14.30
N SER A 87 -0.21 17.29 -14.48
CA SER A 87 0.48 18.12 -15.48
C SER A 87 0.06 17.76 -16.91
N ILE A 88 -0.04 16.46 -17.20
CA ILE A 88 -0.52 15.96 -18.50
C ILE A 88 -1.97 16.40 -18.75
N LEU A 89 -2.86 16.25 -17.76
CA LEU A 89 -4.25 16.68 -17.89
C LEU A 89 -4.37 18.19 -18.10
N GLN A 90 -3.54 19.01 -17.45
CA GLN A 90 -3.50 20.44 -17.70
C GLN A 90 -3.06 20.74 -19.15
N ARG A 91 -2.04 20.05 -19.64
CA ARG A 91 -1.61 20.19 -21.03
C ARG A 91 -2.69 19.79 -22.02
N MET A 92 -3.41 18.68 -21.76
CA MET A 92 -4.54 18.27 -22.59
C MET A 92 -5.66 19.30 -22.55
N ARG A 93 -5.91 19.94 -21.40
CA ARG A 93 -6.91 21.02 -21.26
C ARG A 93 -6.52 22.23 -22.12
N ASP A 94 -5.28 22.67 -22.05
CA ASP A 94 -4.76 23.81 -22.84
C ASP A 94 -4.91 23.55 -24.34
N LEU A 95 -4.56 22.33 -24.79
CA LEU A 95 -4.74 21.90 -26.17
C LEU A 95 -6.21 21.87 -26.58
N SER A 96 -7.09 21.43 -25.69
CA SER A 96 -8.54 21.41 -25.95
C SER A 96 -9.12 22.85 -26.05
N VAL A 97 -8.66 23.76 -25.20
CA VAL A 97 -9.03 25.18 -25.29
C VAL A 97 -8.50 25.81 -26.58
N GLN A 98 -7.30 25.48 -26.99
CA GLN A 98 -6.72 25.93 -28.25
C GLN A 98 -7.56 25.40 -29.44
N ALA A 99 -7.94 24.12 -29.42
CA ALA A 99 -8.73 23.49 -30.48
C ALA A 99 -10.18 24.03 -30.54
N ALA A 100 -10.72 24.54 -29.42
CA ALA A 100 -12.05 25.17 -29.38
C ALA A 100 -12.10 26.49 -30.15
N ASN A 101 -10.96 27.09 -30.49
CA ASN A 101 -10.90 28.31 -31.30
C ASN A 101 -11.12 27.99 -32.78
N SER A 102 -12.37 27.79 -33.16
CA SER A 102 -12.77 27.45 -34.55
C SER A 102 -12.50 28.55 -35.59
N GLY A 103 -12.28 29.79 -35.15
CA GLY A 103 -12.05 30.93 -36.06
C GLY A 103 -10.60 31.05 -36.54
N GLY A 104 -9.64 30.38 -35.88
CA GLY A 104 -8.22 30.52 -36.17
C GLY A 104 -7.48 29.24 -36.54
N LEU A 105 -8.15 28.08 -36.51
CA LEU A 105 -7.56 26.78 -36.75
C LEU A 105 -8.24 26.07 -37.94
N ASN A 106 -7.44 25.58 -38.86
CA ASN A 106 -7.88 24.66 -39.89
C ASN A 106 -7.94 23.20 -39.35
N ASP A 107 -8.53 22.31 -40.12
CA ASP A 107 -8.71 20.91 -39.71
C ASP A 107 -7.38 20.17 -39.53
N ASP A 108 -6.37 20.49 -40.37
CA ASP A 108 -5.02 19.92 -40.22
C ASP A 108 -4.38 20.32 -38.89
N ALA A 109 -4.53 21.58 -38.45
CA ALA A 109 -4.03 22.04 -37.16
C ALA A 109 -4.74 21.37 -35.99
N LYS A 110 -6.07 21.15 -36.09
CA LYS A 110 -6.82 20.38 -35.10
C LYS A 110 -6.37 18.93 -35.07
N GLY A 111 -6.09 18.31 -36.23
CA GLY A 111 -5.55 16.97 -36.35
C GLY A 111 -4.18 16.82 -35.65
N ASN A 112 -3.30 17.83 -35.78
CA ASN A 112 -2.03 17.84 -35.07
C ASN A 112 -2.20 17.95 -33.53
N ILE A 113 -3.15 18.78 -33.07
CA ILE A 113 -3.51 18.87 -31.66
C ILE A 113 -4.06 17.53 -31.15
N GLN A 114 -4.93 16.90 -31.90
CA GLN A 114 -5.49 15.58 -31.55
C GLN A 114 -4.39 14.50 -31.46
N SER A 115 -3.41 14.55 -32.34
CA SER A 115 -2.26 13.65 -32.32
C SER A 115 -1.45 13.81 -31.03
N GLU A 116 -1.21 15.07 -30.58
CA GLU A 116 -0.55 15.34 -29.28
C GLU A 116 -1.40 14.82 -28.11
N ILE A 117 -2.71 15.08 -28.12
CA ILE A 117 -3.65 14.54 -27.09
C ILE A 117 -3.58 13.02 -27.07
N GLY A 118 -3.50 12.35 -28.22
CA GLY A 118 -3.33 10.90 -28.31
C GLY A 118 -2.06 10.39 -27.63
N GLN A 119 -0.94 11.08 -27.82
CA GLN A 119 0.31 10.74 -27.13
C GLN A 119 0.21 10.96 -25.61
N LEU A 120 -0.41 12.06 -25.19
CA LEU A 120 -0.65 12.35 -23.78
C LEU A 120 -1.57 11.32 -23.11
N LYS A 121 -2.60 10.85 -23.80
CA LYS A 121 -3.43 9.72 -23.34
C LYS A 121 -2.60 8.45 -23.16
N SER A 122 -1.77 8.10 -24.12
CA SER A 122 -0.89 6.92 -24.03
C SER A 122 0.07 7.03 -22.85
N GLU A 123 0.55 8.23 -22.55
CA GLU A 123 1.44 8.47 -21.41
C GLU A 123 0.69 8.37 -20.07
N LEU A 124 -0.57 8.83 -19.99
CA LEU A 124 -1.43 8.62 -18.82
C LEU A 124 -1.61 7.13 -18.52
N ASP A 125 -1.93 6.32 -19.53
CA ASP A 125 -2.08 4.87 -19.36
C ASP A 125 -0.75 4.21 -18.98
N ARG A 126 0.36 4.68 -19.55
CA ARG A 126 1.69 4.20 -19.14
C ARG A 126 1.95 4.50 -17.68
N ILE A 127 1.72 5.72 -17.19
CA ILE A 127 1.90 6.09 -15.79
C ILE A 127 1.02 5.23 -14.88
N ALA A 128 -0.26 5.08 -15.23
CA ALA A 128 -1.19 4.28 -14.43
C ALA A 128 -0.78 2.81 -14.32
N THR A 129 -0.21 2.23 -15.38
CA THR A 129 0.15 0.80 -15.41
C THR A 129 1.57 0.51 -14.93
N THR A 130 2.50 1.47 -15.05
CA THR A 130 3.92 1.27 -14.68
C THR A 130 4.27 1.75 -13.29
N THR A 131 3.44 2.61 -12.66
CA THR A 131 3.69 3.08 -11.30
C THR A 131 3.47 1.94 -10.32
N THR A 132 4.57 1.39 -9.80
CA THR A 132 4.55 0.26 -8.89
C THR A 132 5.41 0.53 -7.65
N PHE A 133 5.05 -0.07 -6.54
CA PHE A 133 5.88 -0.14 -5.34
C PHE A 133 5.97 -1.60 -4.89
N ASN A 134 7.17 -2.13 -4.83
CA ASN A 134 7.43 -3.54 -4.51
C ASN A 134 6.56 -4.53 -5.33
N GLY A 135 6.42 -4.26 -6.64
CA GLY A 135 5.64 -5.09 -7.58
C GLY A 135 4.12 -4.92 -7.50
N LYS A 136 3.60 -4.10 -6.59
CA LYS A 136 2.16 -3.76 -6.54
C LYS A 136 1.91 -2.48 -7.32
N LYS A 137 0.93 -2.51 -8.22
CA LYS A 137 0.48 -1.32 -8.94
C LYS A 137 -0.27 -0.39 -7.99
N LEU A 138 -0.04 0.92 -8.12
CA LEU A 138 -0.60 1.92 -7.22
C LEU A 138 -1.76 2.69 -7.82
N LEU A 139 -1.83 2.84 -9.15
CA LEU A 139 -2.72 3.76 -9.85
C LEU A 139 -3.67 3.08 -10.83
N ASP A 140 -3.73 1.75 -10.85
CA ASP A 140 -4.62 0.99 -11.75
C ASP A 140 -6.07 0.84 -11.23
N GLY A 141 -6.37 1.40 -10.04
CA GLY A 141 -7.67 1.28 -9.40
C GLY A 141 -7.87 0.03 -8.54
N SER A 142 -6.91 -0.87 -8.52
CA SER A 142 -6.97 -2.10 -7.69
C SER A 142 -6.25 -1.96 -6.36
N PHE A 143 -5.53 -0.84 -6.15
CA PHE A 143 -4.70 -0.67 -4.97
C PHE A 143 -5.52 -0.51 -3.70
N ASN A 144 -5.44 -1.51 -2.85
CA ASN A 144 -5.98 -1.50 -1.49
C ASN A 144 -4.96 -2.15 -0.56
N ALA A 145 -4.33 -1.36 0.29
CA ALA A 145 -3.32 -1.83 1.23
C ALA A 145 -3.65 -1.36 2.64
N SER A 146 -3.43 -2.25 3.61
CA SER A 146 -3.58 -1.94 5.03
C SER A 146 -2.21 -2.03 5.70
N PHE A 147 -1.79 -0.96 6.32
CA PHE A 147 -0.53 -0.86 7.05
C PHE A 147 -0.77 -1.02 8.54
N GLN A 148 -0.10 -2.01 9.15
CA GLN A 148 -0.15 -2.22 10.59
C GLN A 148 0.70 -1.15 11.28
N VAL A 149 0.04 -0.24 11.98
CA VAL A 149 0.63 0.94 12.61
C VAL A 149 0.62 0.90 14.13
N GLY A 150 0.38 -0.26 14.71
CA GLY A 150 0.41 -0.47 16.16
C GLY A 150 0.86 -1.87 16.54
N ALA A 151 1.06 -2.10 17.83
CA ALA A 151 1.53 -3.38 18.37
C ALA A 151 0.43 -4.45 18.46
N ASN A 152 -0.86 -4.03 18.45
CA ASN A 152 -1.99 -4.93 18.62
C ASN A 152 -2.68 -5.21 17.27
N ALA A 153 -3.36 -6.35 17.18
CA ALA A 153 -4.14 -6.70 15.99
C ALA A 153 -5.25 -5.66 15.73
N GLY A 154 -5.41 -5.27 14.47
CA GLY A 154 -6.45 -4.32 14.05
C GLY A 154 -6.06 -2.84 14.10
N GLU A 155 -4.87 -2.50 14.62
CA GLU A 155 -4.35 -1.13 14.60
C GLU A 155 -3.75 -0.83 13.22
N THR A 156 -4.61 -0.57 12.23
CA THR A 156 -4.21 -0.40 10.83
C THR A 156 -4.66 0.94 10.25
N ILE A 157 -3.91 1.44 9.27
CA ILE A 157 -4.31 2.52 8.38
C ILE A 157 -4.43 1.95 6.97
N ALA A 158 -5.63 2.06 6.40
CA ALA A 158 -5.87 1.66 5.02
C ALA A 158 -5.49 2.79 4.07
N VAL A 159 -4.81 2.44 2.98
CA VAL A 159 -4.52 3.30 1.83
C VAL A 159 -5.21 2.66 0.63
N ASN A 160 -6.14 3.39 0.05
CA ASN A 160 -6.93 2.91 -1.08
C ASN A 160 -6.89 3.94 -2.21
N VAL A 161 -6.62 3.46 -3.45
CA VAL A 161 -6.81 4.22 -4.68
C VAL A 161 -7.86 3.46 -5.49
N ALA A 162 -9.13 3.80 -5.24
CA ALA A 162 -10.28 3.05 -5.74
C ALA A 162 -10.56 3.27 -7.24
N SER A 163 -10.03 4.35 -7.83
CA SER A 163 -10.23 4.67 -9.23
C SER A 163 -8.93 4.51 -10.00
N SER A 164 -9.00 3.90 -11.18
CA SER A 164 -7.87 3.90 -12.09
C SER A 164 -7.54 5.33 -12.54
N MET A 165 -6.26 5.67 -12.52
CA MET A 165 -5.76 6.98 -12.97
C MET A 165 -5.32 6.96 -14.44
N GLY A 166 -5.65 5.91 -15.17
CA GLY A 166 -5.51 5.83 -16.63
C GLY A 166 -6.65 6.54 -17.36
N VAL A 167 -6.55 6.55 -18.68
CA VAL A 167 -7.49 7.25 -19.60
C VAL A 167 -8.94 6.81 -19.37
N GLN A 168 -9.17 5.51 -19.15
CA GLN A 168 -10.49 4.95 -18.91
C GLN A 168 -11.07 5.37 -17.54
N GLY A 169 -10.29 5.23 -16.47
CA GLY A 169 -10.76 5.56 -15.13
C GLY A 169 -10.97 7.06 -14.89
N LEU A 170 -10.25 7.89 -15.64
CA LEU A 170 -10.41 9.35 -15.65
C LEU A 170 -11.52 9.83 -16.62
N GLY A 171 -12.07 8.94 -17.43
CA GLY A 171 -13.14 9.29 -18.38
C GLY A 171 -12.69 10.17 -19.54
N VAL A 172 -11.40 10.18 -19.85
CA VAL A 172 -10.84 11.02 -20.94
C VAL A 172 -10.59 10.25 -22.25
N GLN A 173 -11.06 8.99 -22.36
CA GLN A 173 -10.91 8.19 -23.55
C GLN A 173 -11.58 8.82 -24.79
N GLY A 174 -12.78 9.39 -24.62
CA GLY A 174 -13.55 10.02 -25.70
C GLY A 174 -13.12 11.46 -26.01
N VAL A 175 -12.04 11.96 -25.44
CA VAL A 175 -11.53 13.30 -25.74
C VAL A 175 -10.99 13.34 -27.16
N ASP A 176 -11.76 13.98 -28.07
CA ASP A 176 -11.44 14.22 -29.46
C ASP A 176 -11.83 15.65 -29.81
N VAL A 177 -10.83 16.45 -30.19
CA VAL A 177 -11.01 17.88 -30.49
C VAL A 177 -11.27 18.14 -31.98
N THR A 178 -11.15 17.13 -32.82
CA THR A 178 -11.43 17.21 -34.27
C THR A 178 -12.90 17.07 -34.56
N ALA A 179 -13.65 16.39 -33.68
CA ALA A 179 -15.07 16.18 -33.87
C ALA A 179 -15.85 17.53 -33.80
N ALA A 180 -16.75 17.74 -34.75
CA ALA A 180 -17.66 18.87 -34.68
C ALA A 180 -18.61 18.69 -33.48
N ALA A 181 -18.75 19.72 -32.65
CA ALA A 181 -19.68 19.69 -31.53
C ALA A 181 -21.10 19.39 -32.07
N GLY A 182 -21.60 18.18 -31.81
CA GLY A 182 -22.93 17.76 -32.21
C GLY A 182 -23.06 16.98 -33.52
N ALA A 183 -21.96 16.72 -34.26
CA ALA A 183 -22.01 15.82 -35.43
C ALA A 183 -21.77 14.38 -34.96
N GLY A 184 -22.82 13.57 -34.92
CA GLY A 184 -22.70 12.13 -34.67
C GLY A 184 -22.68 11.72 -33.20
N ALA A 185 -23.45 12.39 -32.34
CA ALA A 185 -23.97 11.70 -31.16
C ALA A 185 -24.97 10.65 -31.66
N SER A 186 -24.47 9.57 -32.23
CA SER A 186 -25.20 8.32 -32.24
C SER A 186 -25.48 8.03 -30.76
N THR A 187 -26.71 8.20 -30.34
CA THR A 187 -27.18 7.80 -29.04
C THR A 187 -26.98 6.30 -28.93
N GLY A 188 -25.79 5.89 -28.48
CA GLY A 188 -25.53 4.52 -28.10
C GLY A 188 -26.50 4.21 -26.99
N SER A 189 -27.54 3.47 -27.27
CA SER A 189 -28.35 2.85 -26.26
C SER A 189 -27.54 1.70 -25.69
N THR A 190 -26.91 1.90 -24.56
CA THR A 190 -26.28 0.84 -23.78
C THR A 190 -27.37 -0.10 -23.28
N THR A 191 -27.75 -1.06 -24.06
CA THR A 191 -28.60 -2.15 -23.59
C THR A 191 -27.67 -3.16 -22.94
N ILE A 192 -27.41 -2.95 -21.63
CA ILE A 192 -26.86 -4.03 -20.81
C ILE A 192 -27.95 -5.10 -20.75
N ALA A 193 -27.93 -6.05 -21.65
CA ALA A 193 -28.69 -7.28 -21.49
C ALA A 193 -28.03 -8.02 -20.33
N ALA A 194 -28.58 -7.88 -19.12
CA ALA A 194 -28.28 -8.77 -18.02
C ALA A 194 -28.68 -10.17 -18.46
N ALA A 195 -27.74 -10.92 -18.99
CA ALA A 195 -27.95 -12.31 -19.29
C ALA A 195 -28.09 -13.07 -17.97
N ALA A 196 -29.29 -13.57 -17.75
CA ALA A 196 -29.56 -14.54 -16.75
C ALA A 196 -28.55 -15.70 -16.83
N SER A 197 -27.98 -16.04 -15.71
CA SER A 197 -27.20 -17.21 -15.35
C SER A 197 -27.32 -18.44 -16.26
N THR A 198 -26.66 -18.44 -17.41
CA THR A 198 -26.20 -19.63 -18.10
C THR A 198 -25.16 -19.22 -19.15
N ALA A 199 -24.01 -19.83 -19.08
CA ALA A 199 -22.81 -19.74 -19.89
C ALA A 199 -22.99 -19.24 -21.33
N SER A 200 -23.13 -17.94 -21.56
CA SER A 200 -22.90 -17.22 -22.83
C SER A 200 -23.33 -15.74 -22.68
N ALA A 201 -22.69 -14.98 -21.81
CA ALA A 201 -22.94 -13.55 -21.73
C ALA A 201 -21.92 -12.81 -22.59
N ALA A 202 -22.26 -12.62 -23.85
CA ALA A 202 -21.64 -11.60 -24.67
C ALA A 202 -22.23 -10.24 -24.23
N THR A 203 -21.40 -9.32 -23.76
CA THR A 203 -21.83 -7.95 -23.55
C THR A 203 -21.83 -7.24 -24.90
N VAL A 204 -22.98 -6.68 -25.25
CA VAL A 204 -23.22 -6.05 -26.54
C VAL A 204 -23.37 -4.57 -26.34
N ASP A 205 -22.56 -3.76 -27.02
CA ASP A 205 -22.84 -2.34 -27.17
C ASP A 205 -23.23 -2.07 -28.61
N GLU A 206 -24.35 -1.38 -28.82
CA GLU A 206 -24.95 -1.13 -30.14
C GLU A 206 -24.89 0.38 -30.44
N ILE A 207 -24.20 0.71 -31.52
CA ILE A 207 -24.31 2.05 -32.12
C ILE A 207 -25.55 2.04 -33.01
N SER A 208 -26.70 2.42 -32.43
CA SER A 208 -27.99 2.39 -33.14
C SER A 208 -28.21 3.67 -33.96
N THR A 209 -28.39 3.52 -35.27
CA THR A 209 -28.83 4.58 -36.16
C THR A 209 -30.30 4.40 -36.59
N GLY A 210 -30.93 3.30 -36.15
CA GLY A 210 -32.29 2.93 -36.53
C GLY A 210 -32.41 2.40 -37.97
N VAL A 211 -31.30 2.34 -38.71
CA VAL A 211 -31.17 1.80 -40.05
C VAL A 211 -29.84 1.08 -40.23
N ALA A 212 -29.73 0.19 -41.23
CA ALA A 212 -28.48 -0.48 -41.54
C ALA A 212 -27.40 0.53 -41.97
N PHE A 213 -26.16 0.38 -41.42
CA PHE A 213 -25.06 1.29 -41.69
C PHE A 213 -24.71 1.34 -43.19
N SER A 214 -24.82 2.51 -43.79
CA SER A 214 -24.40 2.78 -45.16
C SER A 214 -22.90 3.03 -45.27
N ALA A 215 -22.33 2.92 -46.46
CA ALA A 215 -20.92 3.19 -46.69
C ALA A 215 -20.49 4.62 -46.27
N ALA A 216 -21.38 5.61 -46.38
CA ALA A 216 -21.09 6.98 -46.00
C ALA A 216 -21.07 7.19 -44.43
N GLU A 217 -21.86 6.39 -43.74
CA GLU A 217 -21.92 6.49 -42.25
C GLU A 217 -20.67 5.91 -41.56
N PHE A 218 -20.00 4.92 -42.20
CA PHE A 218 -18.69 4.45 -41.70
C PHE A 218 -17.61 5.54 -41.69
N GLU A 219 -17.65 6.47 -42.65
CA GLU A 219 -16.69 7.60 -42.70
C GLU A 219 -16.96 8.65 -41.62
N GLN A 220 -18.16 8.65 -41.06
CA GLN A 220 -18.57 9.55 -39.99
C GLN A 220 -18.50 8.93 -38.57
N LEU A 221 -18.07 7.66 -38.50
CA LEU A 221 -17.88 6.97 -37.23
C LEU A 221 -16.79 7.68 -36.41
N ASN A 222 -17.19 8.22 -35.27
CA ASN A 222 -16.32 8.87 -34.31
C ASN A 222 -16.63 8.35 -32.92
N GLY A 223 -15.61 8.23 -32.11
CA GLY A 223 -15.70 7.76 -30.72
C GLY A 223 -14.70 6.66 -30.45
N THR A 224 -14.73 6.21 -29.24
CA THR A 224 -13.78 5.19 -28.75
C THR A 224 -14.56 3.99 -28.23
N ILE A 225 -14.16 2.81 -28.65
CA ILE A 225 -14.60 1.54 -28.09
C ILE A 225 -13.56 1.06 -27.12
N SER A 226 -13.96 0.70 -25.92
CA SER A 226 -13.10 0.13 -24.88
C SER A 226 -13.51 -1.30 -24.56
N TYR A 227 -12.52 -2.19 -24.46
CA TYR A 227 -12.67 -3.59 -24.08
C TYR A 227 -11.40 -4.08 -23.38
N ALA A 228 -11.51 -4.74 -22.23
CA ALA A 228 -10.39 -5.31 -21.48
C ALA A 228 -9.24 -4.33 -21.20
N GLY A 229 -9.58 -3.06 -20.89
CA GLY A 229 -8.59 -2.02 -20.62
C GLY A 229 -7.85 -1.48 -21.84
N LYS A 230 -8.20 -1.92 -23.04
CA LYS A 230 -7.70 -1.36 -24.30
C LYS A 230 -8.78 -0.52 -24.97
N SER A 231 -8.39 0.45 -25.79
CA SER A 231 -9.32 1.32 -26.51
C SER A 231 -8.96 1.41 -27.99
N LEU A 232 -10.00 1.38 -28.83
CA LEU A 232 -9.92 1.61 -30.27
C LEU A 232 -10.64 2.91 -30.60
N ASP A 233 -9.93 3.85 -31.19
CA ASP A 233 -10.52 5.08 -31.73
C ASP A 233 -11.10 4.77 -33.13
N LEU A 234 -12.40 4.90 -33.27
CA LEU A 234 -13.12 4.63 -34.52
C LEU A 234 -12.76 5.64 -35.62
N GLY A 235 -12.43 6.88 -35.28
CA GLY A 235 -11.98 7.91 -36.20
C GLY A 235 -10.58 7.63 -36.78
N SER A 236 -9.80 6.76 -36.14
CA SER A 236 -8.46 6.36 -36.64
C SER A 236 -8.51 5.32 -37.76
N VAL A 237 -9.69 4.69 -38.01
CA VAL A 237 -9.86 3.66 -39.03
C VAL A 237 -9.99 4.30 -40.39
N SER A 238 -9.02 4.06 -41.26
CA SER A 238 -9.00 4.61 -42.63
C SER A 238 -9.83 3.78 -43.58
N TYR A 239 -10.83 4.40 -44.22
CA TYR A 239 -11.69 3.81 -45.23
C TYR A 239 -11.34 4.40 -46.62
N ALA A 240 -11.33 3.57 -47.66
CA ALA A 240 -11.22 4.08 -48.99
C ALA A 240 -12.61 4.53 -49.49
N THR A 241 -12.66 5.61 -50.26
CA THR A 241 -13.91 6.18 -50.80
C THR A 241 -14.62 5.20 -51.74
N THR A 242 -13.91 4.22 -52.28
CA THR A 242 -14.43 3.15 -53.18
C THR A 242 -14.94 1.93 -52.43
N ASP A 243 -14.71 1.84 -51.10
CA ASP A 243 -15.14 0.68 -50.29
C ASP A 243 -16.66 0.67 -50.13
N ASN A 244 -17.27 -0.48 -50.30
CA ASN A 244 -18.68 -0.68 -49.94
C ASN A 244 -18.83 -0.91 -48.41
N ALA A 245 -20.06 -0.91 -47.90
CA ALA A 245 -20.33 -1.06 -46.47
C ALA A 245 -19.73 -2.36 -45.86
N ALA A 246 -19.76 -3.48 -46.61
CA ALA A 246 -19.19 -4.74 -46.15
C ALA A 246 -17.64 -4.70 -46.06
N GLN A 247 -16.99 -4.01 -46.99
CA GLN A 247 -15.53 -3.82 -46.97
C GLN A 247 -15.09 -2.89 -45.83
N LYS A 248 -15.88 -1.84 -45.57
CA LYS A 248 -15.64 -0.93 -44.44
C LYS A 248 -15.85 -1.64 -43.10
N LEU A 249 -16.88 -2.48 -42.99
CA LEU A 249 -17.09 -3.35 -41.83
C LEU A 249 -15.92 -4.30 -41.60
N ALA A 250 -15.40 -4.93 -42.66
CA ALA A 250 -14.23 -5.81 -42.55
C ALA A 250 -12.96 -5.07 -42.11
N LYS A 251 -12.76 -3.80 -42.52
CA LYS A 251 -11.66 -2.96 -42.07
C LYS A 251 -11.82 -2.56 -40.58
N LEU A 252 -13.04 -2.26 -40.16
CA LEU A 252 -13.35 -1.98 -38.76
C LEU A 252 -13.10 -3.21 -37.88
N GLN A 253 -13.53 -4.41 -38.35
CA GLN A 253 -13.22 -5.67 -37.67
C GLN A 253 -11.71 -5.91 -37.59
N ALA A 254 -10.97 -5.69 -38.66
CA ALA A 254 -9.52 -5.84 -38.64
C ALA A 254 -8.82 -4.87 -37.68
N ALA A 255 -9.33 -3.65 -37.54
CA ALA A 255 -8.84 -2.67 -36.53
C ALA A 255 -9.18 -3.12 -35.11
N ALA A 256 -10.36 -3.66 -34.87
CA ALA A 256 -10.76 -4.25 -33.59
C ALA A 256 -9.87 -5.46 -33.25
N ASP A 257 -9.62 -6.35 -34.18
CA ASP A 257 -8.74 -7.51 -34.00
C ASP A 257 -7.29 -7.12 -33.72
N ALA A 258 -6.80 -6.07 -34.36
CA ALA A 258 -5.44 -5.55 -34.10
C ALA A 258 -5.29 -4.95 -32.69
N THR A 259 -6.34 -4.32 -32.20
CA THR A 259 -6.33 -3.61 -30.90
C THR A 259 -6.65 -4.55 -29.74
N PHE A 260 -7.70 -5.32 -29.85
CA PHE A 260 -8.24 -6.15 -28.78
C PHE A 260 -7.73 -7.59 -28.82
N GLY A 261 -7.22 -8.04 -29.98
CA GLY A 261 -6.85 -9.43 -30.26
C GLY A 261 -7.94 -10.14 -31.04
N THR A 262 -7.53 -11.07 -31.89
CA THR A 262 -8.41 -11.81 -32.81
C THR A 262 -9.56 -12.51 -32.11
N ALA A 263 -10.80 -12.28 -32.55
CA ALA A 263 -12.04 -12.87 -32.04
C ALA A 263 -12.41 -12.46 -30.57
N ASN A 264 -11.81 -11.43 -30.02
CA ASN A 264 -12.18 -10.91 -28.68
C ASN A 264 -13.33 -9.90 -28.73
N VAL A 265 -13.45 -9.16 -29.83
CA VAL A 265 -14.57 -8.28 -30.12
C VAL A 265 -15.03 -8.55 -31.53
N ASP A 266 -16.28 -8.97 -31.71
CA ASP A 266 -16.92 -9.18 -33.00
C ASP A 266 -17.75 -7.96 -33.39
N VAL A 267 -17.55 -7.45 -34.59
CA VAL A 267 -18.25 -6.29 -35.12
C VAL A 267 -19.24 -6.73 -36.22
N THR A 268 -20.52 -6.60 -35.92
CA THR A 268 -21.58 -6.97 -36.85
C THR A 268 -22.45 -5.76 -37.22
N SER A 269 -22.88 -5.69 -38.46
CA SER A 269 -23.87 -4.71 -38.92
C SER A 269 -25.25 -5.33 -38.92
N THR A 270 -26.17 -4.73 -38.17
CA THR A 270 -27.57 -5.12 -38.08
C THR A 270 -28.46 -4.13 -38.89
N THR A 271 -29.75 -4.41 -38.97
CA THR A 271 -30.73 -3.47 -39.53
C THR A 271 -30.98 -2.26 -38.66
N ALA A 272 -30.46 -2.25 -37.43
CA ALA A 272 -30.61 -1.17 -36.46
C ALA A 272 -29.31 -0.37 -36.24
N GLY A 273 -28.12 -0.93 -36.61
CA GLY A 273 -26.84 -0.26 -36.37
C GLY A 273 -25.65 -1.20 -36.42
N LEU A 274 -24.52 -0.76 -35.88
CA LEU A 274 -23.33 -1.56 -35.64
C LEU A 274 -23.36 -2.10 -34.21
N VAL A 275 -23.12 -3.41 -34.11
CA VAL A 275 -23.09 -4.13 -32.82
C VAL A 275 -21.67 -4.64 -32.58
N PHE A 276 -21.14 -4.31 -31.42
CA PHE A 276 -19.84 -4.79 -30.92
C PHE A 276 -20.07 -5.79 -29.81
N THR A 277 -19.66 -7.01 -30.02
CA THR A 277 -19.88 -8.13 -29.10
C THR A 277 -18.56 -8.58 -28.52
N GLY A 278 -18.36 -8.43 -27.21
CA GLY A 278 -17.20 -8.95 -26.50
C GLY A 278 -17.36 -10.41 -26.11
N VAL A 279 -16.27 -11.15 -26.01
CA VAL A 279 -16.26 -12.54 -25.58
C VAL A 279 -16.32 -12.63 -24.06
N ALA A 280 -17.21 -13.47 -23.52
CA ALA A 280 -17.29 -13.71 -22.07
C ALA A 280 -16.01 -14.40 -21.54
N PRO A 281 -15.40 -13.90 -20.47
CA PRO A 281 -14.09 -14.38 -20.01
C PRO A 281 -14.12 -15.76 -19.37
N SER A 282 -15.23 -16.20 -18.75
CA SER A 282 -15.38 -17.53 -18.15
C SER A 282 -16.84 -17.92 -17.94
N ALA A 283 -17.08 -19.21 -17.60
CA ALA A 283 -18.43 -19.71 -17.29
C ALA A 283 -19.04 -19.16 -15.98
N SER A 284 -18.21 -18.56 -15.12
CA SER A 284 -18.62 -17.91 -13.86
C SER A 284 -17.68 -16.74 -13.57
N PRO A 285 -17.82 -15.60 -14.31
CA PRO A 285 -16.90 -14.48 -14.19
C PRO A 285 -17.08 -13.76 -12.85
N THR A 286 -15.97 -13.28 -12.32
CA THR A 286 -16.00 -12.32 -11.20
C THR A 286 -16.57 -10.97 -11.66
N PRO A 287 -17.10 -10.12 -10.78
CA PRO A 287 -17.58 -8.78 -11.16
C PRO A 287 -16.53 -7.94 -11.88
N GLN A 288 -15.25 -8.14 -11.57
CA GLN A 288 -14.13 -7.43 -12.24
C GLN A 288 -13.91 -7.96 -13.66
N GLU A 289 -13.89 -9.29 -13.84
CA GLU A 289 -13.76 -9.90 -15.17
C GLU A 289 -14.93 -9.55 -16.07
N LEU A 290 -16.13 -9.39 -15.50
CA LEU A 290 -17.31 -8.94 -16.24
C LEU A 290 -17.19 -7.48 -16.65
N ALA A 291 -16.69 -6.61 -15.78
CA ALA A 291 -16.44 -5.20 -16.08
C ALA A 291 -15.37 -5.04 -17.17
N ASP A 292 -14.29 -5.84 -17.08
CA ASP A 292 -13.20 -5.82 -18.05
C ASP A 292 -13.63 -6.39 -19.44
N ALA A 293 -14.58 -7.32 -19.47
CA ALA A 293 -15.12 -7.93 -20.69
C ALA A 293 -16.28 -7.13 -21.31
N THR A 294 -16.75 -6.06 -20.62
CA THR A 294 -17.79 -5.21 -21.16
C THR A 294 -17.24 -4.31 -22.26
N VAL A 295 -17.80 -4.41 -23.48
CA VAL A 295 -17.53 -3.44 -24.54
C VAL A 295 -18.27 -2.15 -24.20
N SER A 296 -17.56 -1.02 -24.12
CA SER A 296 -18.16 0.28 -23.89
C SER A 296 -17.84 1.25 -25.01
N PHE A 297 -18.85 1.98 -25.49
CA PHE A 297 -18.70 3.02 -26.49
C PHE A 297 -18.75 4.39 -25.82
N THR A 298 -17.76 5.21 -26.14
CA THR A 298 -17.75 6.62 -25.74
C THR A 298 -17.74 7.47 -27.00
N GLY A 299 -18.81 8.24 -27.22
CA GLY A 299 -18.93 9.15 -28.35
C GLY A 299 -17.81 10.20 -28.35
N ALA A 300 -17.36 10.60 -29.55
CA ALA A 300 -16.38 11.66 -29.68
C ALA A 300 -16.91 12.98 -29.09
N SER A 301 -16.12 13.60 -28.26
CA SER A 301 -16.47 14.88 -27.66
C SER A 301 -15.86 16.01 -28.47
N GLY A 302 -16.62 16.91 -29.04
CA GLY A 302 -16.03 18.15 -29.58
C GLY A 302 -15.20 18.89 -28.51
N ALA A 303 -14.32 19.81 -28.94
CA ALA A 303 -13.39 20.51 -28.05
C ALA A 303 -14.02 21.09 -26.75
N SER A 304 -15.26 21.56 -26.82
CA SER A 304 -15.97 22.08 -25.63
C SER A 304 -16.34 21.00 -24.61
N VAL A 305 -16.76 19.83 -25.06
CA VAL A 305 -17.08 18.70 -24.17
C VAL A 305 -15.80 18.07 -23.63
N ALA A 306 -14.74 18.03 -24.45
CA ALA A 306 -13.40 17.58 -24.04
C ALA A 306 -12.89 18.37 -22.83
N ILE A 307 -13.05 19.70 -22.81
CA ILE A 307 -12.68 20.54 -21.67
C ILE A 307 -13.39 20.09 -20.39
N GLY A 308 -14.71 19.84 -20.47
CA GLY A 308 -15.50 19.40 -19.32
C GLY A 308 -15.05 18.03 -18.80
N ALA A 309 -14.76 17.07 -19.68
CA ALA A 309 -14.26 15.76 -19.30
C ALA A 309 -12.88 15.85 -18.62
N ILE A 310 -11.98 16.66 -19.17
CA ILE A 310 -10.65 16.87 -18.60
C ILE A 310 -10.74 17.61 -17.24
N ASP A 311 -11.64 18.60 -17.09
CA ASP A 311 -11.82 19.28 -15.81
C ASP A 311 -12.36 18.32 -14.74
N ALA A 312 -13.23 17.37 -15.09
CA ALA A 312 -13.67 16.30 -14.20
C ALA A 312 -12.51 15.37 -13.82
N ALA A 313 -11.65 15.00 -14.77
CA ALA A 313 -10.46 14.20 -14.51
C ALA A 313 -9.47 14.91 -13.59
N ILE A 314 -9.21 16.20 -13.82
CA ILE A 314 -8.37 17.04 -12.94
C ILE A 314 -8.91 17.07 -11.51
N LYS A 315 -10.22 17.20 -11.36
CA LYS A 315 -10.88 17.18 -10.05
C LYS A 315 -10.71 15.81 -9.37
N SER A 316 -10.87 14.72 -10.10
CA SER A 316 -10.69 13.35 -9.58
C SER A 316 -9.26 13.13 -9.08
N VAL A 317 -8.25 13.47 -9.89
CA VAL A 317 -6.84 13.40 -9.49
C VAL A 317 -6.54 14.27 -8.28
N SER A 318 -7.09 15.50 -8.25
CA SER A 318 -6.90 16.43 -7.12
C SER A 318 -7.52 15.89 -5.82
N THR A 319 -8.70 15.27 -5.89
CA THR A 319 -9.34 14.62 -4.73
C THR A 319 -8.49 13.47 -4.23
N THR A 320 -8.03 12.58 -5.11
CA THR A 320 -7.17 11.46 -4.73
C THR A 320 -5.87 11.93 -4.09
N ARG A 321 -5.24 13.01 -4.62
CA ARG A 321 -4.06 13.62 -4.00
C ARG A 321 -4.35 14.19 -2.62
N ALA A 322 -5.50 14.83 -2.43
CA ALA A 322 -5.90 15.36 -1.13
C ALA A 322 -6.10 14.22 -0.10
N ASP A 323 -6.71 13.11 -0.51
CA ASP A 323 -6.90 11.93 0.34
C ASP A 323 -5.55 11.31 0.72
N LEU A 324 -4.63 11.15 -0.24
CA LEU A 324 -3.27 10.64 0.02
C LEU A 324 -2.49 11.58 0.94
N GLY A 325 -2.59 12.91 0.75
CA GLY A 325 -1.99 13.89 1.65
C GLY A 325 -2.54 13.82 3.07
N ALA A 326 -3.85 13.62 3.22
CA ALA A 326 -4.48 13.40 4.52
C ALA A 326 -3.98 12.12 5.20
N ILE A 327 -3.81 11.03 4.43
CA ILE A 327 -3.26 9.76 4.92
C ILE A 327 -1.79 9.95 5.35
N GLN A 328 -0.98 10.68 4.56
CA GLN A 328 0.40 11.00 4.93
C GLN A 328 0.47 11.74 6.27
N ASN A 329 -0.35 12.77 6.47
CA ASN A 329 -0.42 13.47 7.76
C ASN A 329 -0.80 12.52 8.91
N ARG A 330 -1.73 11.59 8.66
CA ARG A 330 -2.10 10.58 9.67
C ARG A 330 -0.93 9.67 10.02
N PHE A 331 -0.14 9.24 9.04
CA PHE A 331 1.07 8.46 9.27
C PHE A 331 2.10 9.23 10.09
N ASP A 332 2.35 10.51 9.79
CA ASP A 332 3.29 11.36 10.52
C ASP A 332 2.86 11.54 11.99
N HIS A 333 1.59 11.82 12.24
CA HIS A 333 1.07 11.87 13.60
C HIS A 333 1.15 10.54 14.34
N THR A 334 0.94 9.43 13.62
CA THR A 334 1.07 8.09 14.19
C THR A 334 2.52 7.79 14.56
N ILE A 335 3.50 8.11 13.71
CA ILE A 335 4.93 7.94 14.02
C ILE A 335 5.30 8.72 15.30
N ASN A 336 4.87 9.97 15.40
CA ASN A 336 5.14 10.79 16.57
C ASN A 336 4.54 10.17 17.85
N ASN A 337 3.31 9.69 17.79
CA ASN A 337 2.66 9.00 18.92
C ASN A 337 3.40 7.70 19.29
N LEU A 338 3.75 6.88 18.28
CA LEU A 338 4.48 5.63 18.49
C LEU A 338 5.84 5.86 19.14
N ASN A 339 6.58 6.90 18.71
CA ASN A 339 7.87 7.25 19.32
C ASN A 339 7.74 7.64 20.78
N VAL A 340 6.74 8.47 21.14
CA VAL A 340 6.44 8.82 22.53
C VAL A 340 6.03 7.60 23.34
N ALA A 341 5.22 6.70 22.75
CA ALA A 341 4.83 5.46 23.42
C ALA A 341 6.03 4.54 23.67
N VAL A 342 6.91 4.37 22.67
CA VAL A 342 8.16 3.59 22.80
C VAL A 342 9.06 4.18 23.90
N GLU A 343 9.23 5.49 23.95
CA GLU A 343 10.02 6.16 24.99
C GLU A 343 9.46 5.91 26.38
N ASN A 344 8.16 6.12 26.57
CA ASN A 344 7.50 5.91 27.87
C ASN A 344 7.53 4.45 28.33
N LEU A 345 7.31 3.51 27.41
CA LEU A 345 7.36 2.07 27.71
C LEU A 345 8.79 1.64 28.02
N THR A 346 9.79 2.15 27.28
CA THR A 346 11.21 1.88 27.54
C THR A 346 11.63 2.44 28.90
N ALA A 347 11.21 3.65 29.26
CA ALA A 347 11.46 4.22 30.57
C ALA A 347 10.79 3.40 31.70
N SER A 348 9.62 2.83 31.43
CA SER A 348 8.92 1.97 32.38
C SER A 348 9.58 0.60 32.54
N GLU A 349 10.01 0.01 31.43
CA GLU A 349 10.77 -1.26 31.40
C GLU A 349 12.10 -1.10 32.15
N SER A 350 12.83 0.00 31.89
CA SER A 350 14.07 0.34 32.59
C SER A 350 13.87 0.44 34.12
N ARG A 351 12.84 1.12 34.57
CA ARG A 351 12.53 1.21 36.02
C ARG A 351 12.25 -0.15 36.67
N ILE A 352 11.73 -1.09 35.92
CA ILE A 352 11.43 -2.44 36.43
C ILE A 352 12.67 -3.32 36.38
N ARG A 353 13.44 -3.28 35.31
CA ARG A 353 14.47 -4.28 35.01
C ARG A 353 15.90 -3.82 35.27
N ASP A 354 16.20 -2.52 35.10
CA ASP A 354 17.55 -2.02 35.22
C ASP A 354 18.03 -1.93 36.66
N ALA A 355 19.32 -2.16 36.89
CA ALA A 355 19.95 -2.05 38.18
C ALA A 355 20.51 -0.64 38.39
N ASP A 356 20.32 -0.12 39.59
CA ASP A 356 21.10 1.02 40.06
C ASP A 356 22.52 0.57 40.34
N MET A 357 23.42 0.88 39.44
CA MET A 357 24.82 0.46 39.48
C MET A 357 25.55 0.97 40.74
N ALA A 358 25.24 2.19 41.20
CA ALA A 358 25.86 2.75 42.39
C ALA A 358 25.48 1.96 43.65
N LYS A 359 24.19 1.64 43.79
CA LYS A 359 23.67 0.86 44.90
C LYS A 359 24.22 -0.57 44.88
N GLU A 360 24.30 -1.21 43.71
CA GLU A 360 24.79 -2.58 43.58
C GLU A 360 26.31 -2.68 43.81
N MET A 361 27.10 -1.65 43.43
CA MET A 361 28.51 -1.57 43.74
C MET A 361 28.75 -1.46 45.26
N VAL A 362 27.94 -0.68 45.98
CA VAL A 362 28.00 -0.58 47.44
C VAL A 362 27.68 -1.95 48.07
N GLN A 363 26.67 -2.66 47.57
CA GLN A 363 26.33 -4.00 48.05
C GLN A 363 27.46 -5.01 47.78
N PHE A 364 28.02 -4.97 46.57
CA PHE A 364 29.16 -5.82 46.22
C PHE A 364 30.36 -5.58 47.14
N THR A 365 30.77 -4.32 47.33
CA THR A 365 31.89 -3.95 48.22
C THR A 365 31.63 -4.39 49.65
N ARG A 366 30.39 -4.19 50.15
CA ARG A 366 30.00 -4.68 51.46
C ARG A 366 30.12 -6.19 51.60
N ASN A 367 29.62 -6.95 50.61
CA ASN A 367 29.70 -8.41 50.60
C ASN A 367 31.13 -8.87 50.51
N GLN A 368 32.00 -8.19 49.74
CA GLN A 368 33.42 -8.48 49.65
C GLN A 368 34.14 -8.29 51.00
N ILE A 369 33.84 -7.21 51.73
CA ILE A 369 34.38 -6.96 53.06
C ILE A 369 33.88 -8.03 54.04
N LEU A 370 32.56 -8.39 53.96
CA LEU A 370 31.98 -9.41 54.85
C LEU A 370 32.57 -10.83 54.54
N SER A 371 32.87 -11.16 53.27
CA SER A 371 33.53 -12.41 52.91
C SER A 371 34.94 -12.46 53.48
N GLN A 372 35.73 -11.38 53.39
CA GLN A 372 37.05 -11.29 54.00
C GLN A 372 37.00 -11.42 55.54
N ALA A 373 36.04 -10.71 56.19
CA ALA A 373 35.80 -10.82 57.63
C ALA A 373 35.35 -12.25 58.00
N GLY A 374 34.50 -12.88 57.23
CA GLY A 374 34.00 -14.25 57.41
C GLY A 374 35.14 -15.29 57.39
N THR A 375 36.04 -15.18 56.42
CA THR A 375 37.21 -16.05 56.34
C THR A 375 38.12 -15.89 57.57
N ALA A 376 38.38 -14.65 58.03
CA ALA A 376 39.13 -14.35 59.23
C ALA A 376 38.46 -14.93 60.51
N MET A 377 37.13 -14.76 60.63
CA MET A 377 36.36 -15.33 61.74
C MET A 377 36.35 -16.86 61.75
N LEU A 378 36.28 -17.47 60.54
CA LEU A 378 36.37 -18.95 60.39
C LEU A 378 37.73 -19.43 60.85
N ALA A 379 38.83 -18.76 60.48
CA ALA A 379 40.17 -19.06 60.93
C ALA A 379 40.32 -18.94 62.46
N GLN A 380 39.76 -17.85 63.03
CA GLN A 380 39.78 -17.64 64.49
C GLN A 380 38.94 -18.69 65.24
N ALA A 381 37.79 -19.10 64.72
CA ALA A 381 36.94 -20.15 65.30
C ALA A 381 37.65 -21.54 65.26
N ASN A 382 38.41 -21.83 64.21
CA ASN A 382 39.21 -23.05 64.13
C ASN A 382 40.40 -23.03 65.07
N GLN A 383 41.08 -21.89 65.28
CA GLN A 383 42.16 -21.76 66.24
C GLN A 383 41.67 -21.94 67.68
N ALA A 384 40.46 -21.44 68.05
CA ALA A 384 39.91 -21.62 69.39
C ALA A 384 39.74 -23.10 69.75
N SER A 385 39.31 -23.96 68.82
CA SER A 385 39.18 -25.40 69.05
C SER A 385 40.54 -26.10 69.18
N GLN A 386 41.58 -25.64 68.49
CA GLN A 386 42.94 -26.18 68.59
C GLN A 386 43.58 -25.81 69.95
N GLY A 387 43.29 -24.59 70.45
CA GLY A 387 43.75 -24.18 71.76
C GLY A 387 43.20 -25.03 72.91
N ILE A 388 41.97 -25.54 72.77
CA ILE A 388 41.37 -26.48 73.76
C ILE A 388 42.06 -27.83 73.69
N LEU A 389 42.36 -28.33 72.48
CA LEU A 389 43.05 -29.59 72.29
C LEU A 389 44.47 -29.54 72.86
N SER A 390 45.16 -28.38 72.82
CA SER A 390 46.49 -28.20 73.35
C SER A 390 46.49 -28.13 74.90
N LEU A 391 45.38 -27.73 75.53
CA LEU A 391 45.19 -27.74 76.95
C LEU A 391 44.83 -29.12 77.53
N LEU A 392 44.37 -30.03 76.69
CA LEU A 392 44.01 -31.40 77.05
C LEU A 392 45.15 -32.41 76.81
N ARG A 393 46.25 -31.94 76.31
CA ARG A 393 47.49 -32.69 76.06
C ARG A 393 48.48 -32.34 77.16
#